data_13857cca9347e7ef5c88c00300f9e795
#
_entry.id   13857cca9347e7ef5c88c00300f9e795
#
_cell.length_a   1.000
_cell.length_b   1.000
_cell.length_c   1.000
_cell.angle_alpha   90.00
_cell.angle_beta   90.00
_cell.angle_gamma   90.00
#
_symmetry.space_group_name_H-M   'P 1'
#
loop_
_entity.id
_entity.type
_entity.pdbx_description
1 polymer ?
#
loop_
_entity_poly.entity_id
_entity_poly.type
_entity_poly.pdbx_seq_one_letter_code
_entity_poly.pdbx_strand_id
1 'polypeptide(L)'
;MFKTILCPIDLKPRSKMALKKAINIAHQFNSKVILLNIHEEFMSKEQMTMSRVSVSKLGDEFKKIALEAKGDMKFLIKELEADDIECEYILRDGKAYDIIVKIAQEKHADLIVMGTNGKDSLTDLFVGTTAQKVVESSICPVLVMPKGN
;
A
#
# COMPACT_ATOMS: atom_id res chain seq x y z
N MET A 1 18.15 3.17 -11.80
CA MET A 1 17.34 1.95 -12.07
C MET A 1 15.96 2.03 -11.44
N PHE A 2 15.83 2.14 -10.16
CA PHE A 2 14.52 2.26 -9.50
C PHE A 2 14.21 3.71 -9.15
N LYS A 3 13.62 4.45 -10.09
CA LYS A 3 13.27 5.86 -9.87
C LYS A 3 12.02 6.05 -9.03
N THR A 4 11.04 5.19 -9.21
CA THR A 4 9.76 5.24 -8.50
C THR A 4 9.44 3.89 -7.90
N ILE A 5 9.34 3.84 -6.58
CA ILE A 5 9.04 2.63 -5.83
C ILE A 5 7.63 2.76 -5.25
N LEU A 6 6.77 1.79 -5.56
CA LEU A 6 5.45 1.71 -4.96
C LEU A 6 5.49 0.76 -3.76
N CYS A 7 5.08 1.24 -2.60
CA CYS A 7 5.03 0.46 -1.37
C CYS A 7 3.60 0.44 -0.83
N PRO A 8 2.83 -0.61 -1.11
CA PRO A 8 1.54 -0.82 -0.46
C PRO A 8 1.75 -1.06 1.04
N ILE A 9 0.92 -0.43 1.86
CA ILE A 9 1.06 -0.47 3.30
C ILE A 9 -0.32 -0.51 3.96
N ASP A 10 -0.50 -1.39 4.94
CA ASP A 10 -1.76 -1.54 5.67
C ASP A 10 -1.77 -0.83 7.03
N LEU A 11 -0.70 -0.10 7.35
CA LEU A 11 -0.49 0.62 8.60
C LEU A 11 -0.40 -0.29 9.84
N LYS A 12 -0.23 -1.59 9.62
CA LYS A 12 0.03 -2.57 10.69
C LYS A 12 1.53 -2.79 10.86
N PRO A 13 1.97 -3.30 12.02
CA PRO A 13 3.42 -3.49 12.26
C PRO A 13 4.16 -4.29 11.20
N ARG A 14 3.50 -5.26 10.56
CA ARG A 14 4.12 -6.11 9.53
C ARG A 14 4.52 -5.34 8.26
N SER A 15 3.73 -4.31 7.90
CA SER A 15 4.02 -3.54 6.69
C SER A 15 5.22 -2.62 6.85
N LYS A 16 5.65 -2.34 8.07
CA LYS A 16 6.85 -1.55 8.34
C LYS A 16 8.12 -2.17 7.74
N MET A 17 8.21 -3.50 7.69
CA MET A 17 9.38 -4.17 7.13
C MET A 17 9.52 -3.91 5.63
N ALA A 18 8.40 -3.98 4.90
CA ALA A 18 8.40 -3.65 3.49
C ALA A 18 8.77 -2.18 3.26
N LEU A 19 8.22 -1.29 4.08
CA LEU A 19 8.55 0.14 3.99
C LEU A 19 10.01 0.42 4.28
N LYS A 20 10.59 -0.20 5.31
CA LYS A 20 12.03 -0.09 5.60
C LYS A 20 12.88 -0.53 4.40
N LYS A 21 12.51 -1.63 3.77
CA LYS A 21 13.22 -2.11 2.58
C LYS A 21 13.09 -1.14 1.42
N ALA A 22 11.89 -0.61 1.18
CA ALA A 22 11.67 0.39 0.15
C ALA A 22 12.51 1.65 0.39
N ILE A 23 12.58 2.12 1.62
CA ILE A 23 13.39 3.27 2.01
C ILE A 23 14.89 3.00 1.78
N ASN A 24 15.38 1.82 2.18
CA ASN A 24 16.78 1.45 1.96
C ASN A 24 17.14 1.46 0.46
N ILE A 25 16.27 0.92 -0.37
CA ILE A 25 16.46 0.93 -1.81
C ILE A 25 16.40 2.36 -2.35
N ALA A 26 15.45 3.15 -1.87
CA ALA A 26 15.30 4.55 -2.28
C ALA A 26 16.53 5.40 -1.96
N HIS A 27 17.17 5.16 -0.82
CA HIS A 27 18.43 5.84 -0.48
C HIS A 27 19.55 5.48 -1.46
N GLN A 28 19.64 4.22 -1.87
CA GLN A 28 20.69 3.78 -2.79
C GLN A 28 20.51 4.29 -4.21
N PHE A 29 19.28 4.39 -4.68
CA PHE A 29 18.96 4.76 -6.05
C PHE A 29 18.41 6.18 -6.20
N ASN A 30 18.31 6.92 -5.11
CA ASN A 30 17.70 8.25 -5.09
C ASN A 30 16.26 8.22 -5.65
N SER A 31 15.48 7.27 -5.15
CA SER A 31 14.13 6.99 -5.65
C SER A 31 13.07 7.83 -4.92
N LYS A 32 11.97 8.09 -5.62
CA LYS A 32 10.72 8.52 -5.02
C LYS A 32 9.99 7.28 -4.48
N VAL A 33 9.39 7.40 -3.30
CA VAL A 33 8.58 6.33 -2.71
C VAL A 33 7.11 6.76 -2.66
N ILE A 34 6.25 5.91 -3.20
CA ILE A 34 4.81 6.09 -3.13
C ILE A 34 4.27 5.12 -2.07
N LEU A 35 3.72 5.68 -0.98
CA LEU A 35 3.03 4.89 0.03
C LEU A 35 1.56 4.80 -0.37
N LEU A 36 1.06 3.58 -0.52
CA LEU A 36 -0.31 3.31 -0.94
C LEU A 36 -1.05 2.56 0.16
N ASN A 37 -2.06 3.19 0.71
CA ASN A 37 -2.98 2.56 1.66
C ASN A 37 -4.30 2.26 0.96
N ILE A 38 -4.81 1.05 1.13
CA ILE A 38 -6.02 0.59 0.45
C ILE A 38 -7.05 0.14 1.48
N HIS A 39 -8.25 0.69 1.37
CA HIS A 39 -9.40 0.28 2.16
C HIS A 39 -10.36 -0.53 1.29
N GLU A 40 -10.65 -1.75 1.71
CA GLU A 40 -11.55 -2.63 0.97
C GLU A 40 -13.01 -2.49 1.42
N GLU A 41 -13.26 -1.84 2.55
CA GLU A 41 -14.56 -1.84 3.21
C GLU A 41 -15.53 -0.76 2.75
N PHE A 42 -15.04 0.29 2.08
CA PHE A 42 -15.86 1.46 1.76
C PHE A 42 -16.72 1.32 0.50
N MET A 43 -16.44 0.34 -0.36
CA MET A 43 -17.04 0.28 -1.70
C MET A 43 -17.76 -1.02 -2.03
N SER A 44 -18.23 -1.77 -1.06
CA SER A 44 -19.25 -2.73 -1.45
C SER A 44 -20.52 -1.94 -1.77
N LYS A 45 -20.90 -1.94 -3.03
CA LYS A 45 -22.17 -1.34 -3.48
C LYS A 45 -23.36 -1.87 -2.65
N GLU A 46 -23.23 -3.06 -2.11
CA GLU A 46 -24.21 -3.67 -1.23
C GLU A 46 -24.30 -2.96 0.11
N GLN A 47 -23.18 -2.60 0.71
CA GLN A 47 -23.17 -1.82 1.95
C GLN A 47 -23.71 -0.41 1.73
N MET A 48 -23.43 0.21 0.59
CA MET A 48 -23.99 1.52 0.24
C MET A 48 -25.52 1.47 0.07
N THR A 49 -26.04 0.37 -0.48
CA THR A 49 -27.48 0.21 -0.69
C THR A 49 -28.21 -0.13 0.61
N MET A 50 -27.58 -0.91 1.49
CA MET A 50 -28.19 -1.37 2.75
C MET A 50 -28.13 -0.33 3.88
N SER A 51 -27.14 0.53 3.88
CA SER A 51 -26.96 1.50 4.97
C SER A 51 -27.76 2.79 4.80
N ARG A 52 -28.38 3.03 3.66
CA ARG A 52 -29.10 4.27 3.33
C ARG A 52 -28.31 5.55 3.64
N VAL A 53 -26.99 5.45 3.66
CA VAL A 53 -26.12 6.59 3.91
C VAL A 53 -26.01 7.41 2.62
N SER A 54 -26.20 8.73 2.71
CA SER A 54 -26.06 9.59 1.55
C SER A 54 -24.62 9.56 1.02
N VAL A 55 -24.46 9.64 -0.29
CA VAL A 55 -23.14 9.66 -0.96
C VAL A 55 -22.25 10.77 -0.39
N SER A 56 -22.85 11.90 0.02
CA SER A 56 -22.10 13.01 0.64
C SER A 56 -21.51 12.63 1.99
N LYS A 57 -22.23 11.89 2.84
CA LYS A 57 -21.70 11.43 4.13
C LYS A 57 -20.58 10.43 3.96
N LEU A 58 -20.69 9.52 2.99
CA LEU A 58 -19.62 8.57 2.67
C LEU A 58 -18.38 9.31 2.16
N GLY A 59 -18.58 10.35 1.34
CA GLY A 59 -17.47 11.18 0.89
C GLY A 59 -16.75 11.90 2.02
N ASP A 60 -17.50 12.43 3.00
CA ASP A 60 -16.93 13.10 4.16
C ASP A 60 -16.20 12.14 5.09
N GLU A 61 -16.77 10.95 5.34
CA GLU A 61 -16.12 9.90 6.12
C GLU A 61 -14.83 9.42 5.43
N PHE A 62 -14.89 9.22 4.12
CA PHE A 62 -13.71 8.82 3.34
C PHE A 62 -12.61 9.88 3.42
N LYS A 63 -12.94 11.16 3.30
CA LYS A 63 -11.98 12.26 3.45
C LYS A 63 -11.33 12.26 4.82
N LYS A 64 -12.11 12.02 5.88
CA LYS A 64 -11.59 11.94 7.24
C LYS A 64 -10.60 10.80 7.40
N ILE A 65 -10.96 9.62 6.91
CA ILE A 65 -10.09 8.45 6.92
C ILE A 65 -8.83 8.68 6.10
N ALA A 66 -8.97 9.34 4.94
CA ALA A 66 -7.82 9.68 4.09
C ALA A 66 -6.84 10.61 4.80
N LEU A 67 -7.34 11.61 5.52
CA LEU A 67 -6.48 12.52 6.29
C LEU A 67 -5.78 11.79 7.44
N GLU A 68 -6.48 10.92 8.15
CA GLU A 68 -5.89 10.10 9.22
C GLU A 68 -4.81 9.16 8.66
N ALA A 69 -5.12 8.45 7.58
CA ALA A 69 -4.17 7.54 6.94
C ALA A 69 -2.93 8.29 6.44
N LYS A 70 -3.10 9.46 5.84
CA LYS A 70 -1.99 10.29 5.40
C LYS A 70 -1.11 10.72 6.58
N GLY A 71 -1.72 11.12 7.69
CA GLY A 71 -1.01 11.46 8.92
C GLY A 71 -0.22 10.27 9.46
N ASP A 72 -0.82 9.08 9.47
CA ASP A 72 -0.16 7.86 9.93
C ASP A 72 1.01 7.47 9.04
N MET A 73 0.86 7.59 7.72
CA MET A 73 1.93 7.32 6.76
C MET A 73 3.09 8.31 6.93
N LYS A 74 2.79 9.59 7.10
CA LYS A 74 3.81 10.62 7.36
C LYS A 74 4.55 10.36 8.67
N PHE A 75 3.82 9.93 9.70
CA PHE A 75 4.40 9.58 10.99
C PHE A 75 5.39 8.41 10.84
N LEU A 76 5.03 7.38 10.06
CA LEU A 76 5.92 6.26 9.79
C LEU A 76 7.22 6.70 9.09
N ILE A 77 7.12 7.57 8.10
CA ILE A 77 8.29 8.10 7.39
C ILE A 77 9.20 8.85 8.36
N LYS A 78 8.63 9.64 9.24
CA LYS A 78 9.39 10.37 10.27
C LYS A 78 10.03 9.41 11.27
N GLU A 79 9.27 8.41 11.73
CA GLU A 79 9.75 7.39 12.66
C GLU A 79 10.94 6.60 12.07
N LEU A 80 10.92 6.36 10.77
CA LEU A 80 11.98 5.66 10.05
C LEU A 80 13.12 6.59 9.59
N GLU A 81 13.09 7.85 10.02
CA GLU A 81 14.10 8.86 9.67
C GLU A 81 14.32 9.00 8.16
N ALA A 82 13.21 8.98 7.40
CA ALA A 82 13.24 9.01 5.94
C ALA A 82 12.69 10.33 5.37
N ASP A 83 12.78 11.42 6.12
CA ASP A 83 12.31 12.74 5.69
C ASP A 83 13.07 13.29 4.48
N ASP A 84 14.25 12.77 4.19
CA ASP A 84 15.07 13.13 3.04
C ASP A 84 14.60 12.46 1.73
N ILE A 85 13.67 11.51 1.81
CA ILE A 85 13.14 10.80 0.63
C ILE A 85 11.89 11.52 0.14
N GLU A 86 11.80 11.74 -1.18
CA GLU A 86 10.58 12.23 -1.79
C GLU A 86 9.48 11.17 -1.66
N CYS A 87 8.41 11.50 -0.94
CA CYS A 87 7.29 10.59 -0.70
C CYS A 87 5.98 11.16 -1.24
N GLU A 88 5.20 10.28 -1.85
CA GLU A 88 3.81 10.57 -2.21
C GLU A 88 2.90 9.64 -1.41
N TYR A 89 1.80 10.15 -0.91
CA TYR A 89 0.87 9.40 -0.07
C TYR A 89 -0.45 9.25 -0.81
N ILE A 90 -0.86 8.01 -1.03
CA ILE A 90 -2.09 7.72 -1.78
C ILE A 90 -2.98 6.82 -0.94
N LEU A 91 -4.25 7.21 -0.83
CA LEU A 91 -5.30 6.36 -0.30
C LEU A 91 -6.26 6.00 -1.42
N ARG A 92 -6.57 4.73 -1.54
CA ARG A 92 -7.55 4.23 -2.52
C ARG A 92 -8.48 3.23 -1.86
N ASP A 93 -9.58 3.04 -2.51
CA ASP A 93 -10.63 2.14 -2.11
C ASP A 93 -10.81 1.08 -3.20
N GLY A 94 -10.98 -0.17 -2.81
CA GLY A 94 -11.12 -1.28 -3.74
C GLY A 94 -10.36 -2.52 -3.31
N LYS A 95 -10.23 -3.47 -4.23
CA LYS A 95 -9.48 -4.70 -3.98
C LYS A 95 -7.98 -4.43 -4.08
N ALA A 96 -7.24 -4.88 -3.07
CA ALA A 96 -5.82 -4.54 -2.93
C ALA A 96 -5.02 -4.85 -4.19
N TYR A 97 -5.11 -6.06 -4.73
CA TYR A 97 -4.27 -6.43 -5.88
C TYR A 97 -4.58 -5.60 -7.14
N ASP A 98 -5.86 -5.32 -7.40
CA ASP A 98 -6.27 -4.49 -8.54
C ASP A 98 -5.73 -3.07 -8.42
N ILE A 99 -5.88 -2.49 -7.24
CA ILE A 99 -5.44 -1.11 -6.98
C ILE A 99 -3.92 -1.01 -7.06
N ILE A 100 -3.18 -1.97 -6.49
CA ILE A 100 -1.72 -1.97 -6.54
C ILE A 100 -1.23 -1.96 -7.99
N VAL A 101 -1.74 -2.87 -8.81
CA VAL A 101 -1.35 -2.98 -10.23
C VAL A 101 -1.73 -1.71 -10.98
N LYS A 102 -2.93 -1.20 -10.76
CA LYS A 102 -3.41 0.02 -11.41
C LYS A 102 -2.55 1.23 -11.06
N ILE A 103 -2.27 1.44 -9.77
CA ILE A 103 -1.44 2.57 -9.34
C ILE A 103 0.00 2.43 -9.85
N ALA A 104 0.54 1.21 -9.86
CA ALA A 104 1.87 0.97 -10.43
C ALA A 104 1.93 1.41 -11.90
N GLN A 105 0.90 1.13 -12.68
CA GLN A 105 0.80 1.57 -14.07
C GLN A 105 0.64 3.08 -14.18
N GLU A 106 -0.30 3.67 -13.44
CA GLU A 106 -0.58 5.12 -13.49
C GLU A 106 0.63 5.96 -13.09
N LYS A 107 1.38 5.50 -12.11
CA LYS A 107 2.55 6.21 -11.57
C LYS A 107 3.87 5.80 -12.20
N HIS A 108 3.84 4.91 -13.17
CA HIS A 108 5.04 4.38 -13.83
C HIS A 108 6.07 3.85 -12.82
N ALA A 109 5.59 3.05 -11.86
CA ALA A 109 6.46 2.46 -10.85
C ALA A 109 7.47 1.49 -11.48
N ASP A 110 8.71 1.58 -11.04
CA ASP A 110 9.80 0.72 -11.49
C ASP A 110 9.98 -0.50 -10.61
N LEU A 111 9.42 -0.46 -9.41
CA LEU A 111 9.51 -1.52 -8.42
C LEU A 111 8.31 -1.43 -7.48
N ILE A 112 7.75 -2.58 -7.16
CA ILE A 112 6.78 -2.70 -6.07
C ILE A 112 7.47 -3.42 -4.92
N VAL A 113 7.43 -2.85 -3.71
CA VAL A 113 7.93 -3.49 -2.49
C VAL A 113 6.74 -3.70 -1.56
N MET A 114 6.41 -4.94 -1.27
CA MET A 114 5.25 -5.26 -0.45
C MET A 114 5.53 -6.40 0.51
N GLY A 115 4.77 -6.44 1.60
CA GLY A 115 4.78 -7.56 2.51
C GLY A 115 3.90 -8.69 2.01
N THR A 116 4.00 -9.84 2.66
CA THR A 116 3.04 -10.90 2.50
C THR A 116 1.73 -10.51 3.17
N ASN A 117 0.60 -11.03 2.66
CA ASN A 117 -0.69 -10.71 3.24
C ASN A 117 -0.75 -11.13 4.70
N GLY A 118 -1.05 -10.18 5.59
CA GLY A 118 -1.02 -10.38 7.03
C GLY A 118 -2.18 -11.17 7.60
N LYS A 119 -3.13 -11.62 6.79
CA LYS A 119 -4.22 -12.46 7.25
C LYS A 119 -3.78 -13.92 7.19
N ASP A 120 -3.43 -14.45 8.34
CA ASP A 120 -3.34 -15.88 8.63
C ASP A 120 -2.85 -16.79 7.50
N SER A 121 -1.60 -16.65 7.13
CA SER A 121 -0.94 -17.72 6.42
C SER A 121 -0.75 -18.87 7.40
N LEU A 122 -1.58 -19.87 7.29
CA LEU A 122 -1.53 -21.07 8.11
C LEU A 122 -0.26 -21.90 7.84
N THR A 123 0.50 -21.57 6.81
CA THR A 123 1.71 -22.28 6.45
C THR A 123 2.81 -21.30 6.05
N ASP A 124 4.04 -21.60 6.46
CA ASP A 124 5.25 -20.80 6.14
C ASP A 124 5.54 -20.70 4.64
N LEU A 125 4.87 -21.51 3.84
CA LEU A 125 5.05 -21.58 2.38
C LEU A 125 4.10 -20.66 1.61
N PHE A 126 3.17 -20.01 2.29
CA PHE A 126 2.12 -19.22 1.62
C PHE A 126 2.53 -17.75 1.51
N VAL A 127 2.73 -17.29 0.29
CA VAL A 127 3.12 -15.90 -0.01
C VAL A 127 1.98 -14.91 0.22
N GLY A 128 0.73 -15.40 0.31
CA GLY A 128 -0.45 -14.56 0.44
C GLY A 128 -1.12 -14.29 -0.90
N THR A 129 -2.43 -14.25 -0.90
CA THR A 129 -3.23 -14.13 -2.13
C THR A 129 -2.97 -12.83 -2.86
N THR A 130 -2.88 -11.71 -2.12
CA THR A 130 -2.64 -10.40 -2.72
C THR A 130 -1.26 -10.33 -3.38
N ALA A 131 -0.21 -10.76 -2.68
CA ALA A 131 1.15 -10.74 -3.21
C ALA A 131 1.27 -11.62 -4.46
N GLN A 132 0.68 -12.81 -4.43
CA GLN A 132 0.69 -13.70 -5.59
C GLN A 132 0.04 -13.06 -6.82
N LYS A 133 -1.14 -12.47 -6.65
CA LYS A 133 -1.86 -11.81 -7.75
C LYS A 133 -1.11 -10.60 -8.29
N VAL A 134 -0.47 -9.84 -7.41
CA VAL A 134 0.36 -8.71 -7.85
C VAL A 134 1.55 -9.20 -8.68
N VAL A 135 2.25 -10.23 -8.23
CA VAL A 135 3.38 -10.82 -8.98
C VAL A 135 2.92 -11.29 -10.35
N GLU A 136 1.78 -11.96 -10.45
CA GLU A 136 1.24 -12.49 -11.70
C GLU A 136 0.83 -11.39 -12.68
N SER A 137 0.38 -10.24 -12.18
CA SER A 137 -0.23 -9.19 -12.99
C SER A 137 0.64 -7.93 -13.16
N SER A 138 1.72 -7.81 -12.43
CA SER A 138 2.56 -6.61 -12.44
C SER A 138 3.35 -6.47 -13.74
N ILE A 139 3.49 -5.22 -14.19
CA ILE A 139 4.33 -4.85 -15.32
C ILE A 139 5.77 -4.50 -14.89
N CYS A 140 6.03 -4.45 -13.60
CA CYS A 140 7.36 -4.15 -13.07
C CYS A 140 7.78 -5.20 -12.04
N PRO A 141 9.08 -5.26 -11.68
CA PRO A 141 9.55 -6.17 -10.64
C PRO A 141 8.81 -5.97 -9.31
N VAL A 142 8.58 -7.06 -8.62
CA VAL A 142 7.92 -7.07 -7.32
C VAL A 142 8.85 -7.72 -6.30
N LEU A 143 9.20 -6.98 -5.27
CA LEU A 143 9.96 -7.49 -4.14
C LEU A 143 8.98 -7.80 -3.01
N VAL A 144 8.83 -9.07 -2.69
CA VAL A 144 7.93 -9.51 -1.62
C VAL A 144 8.77 -9.79 -0.38
N MET A 145 8.47 -9.06 0.70
CA MET A 145 9.15 -9.26 1.97
C MET A 145 8.57 -10.49 2.67
N PRO A 146 9.42 -11.40 3.13
CA PRO A 146 8.94 -12.56 3.86
C PRO A 146 8.31 -12.15 5.19
N LYS A 147 7.50 -13.05 5.73
CA LYS A 147 6.92 -12.89 7.05
C LYS A 147 8.07 -12.83 8.06
N GLY A 148 8.35 -11.63 8.58
CA GLY A 148 9.40 -11.45 9.57
C GLY A 148 8.99 -12.04 10.93
N ASN A 149 9.99 -12.55 11.64
CA ASN A 149 9.81 -12.96 13.03
C ASN A 149 9.72 -11.74 13.94
#